data_11eb08c917f9bfb6ffc92537de12f149
#
_entry.id   11eb08c917f9bfb6ffc92537de12f149
#
_cell.length_a   1.000
_cell.length_b   1.000
_cell.length_c   1.000
_cell.angle_alpha   90.00
_cell.angle_beta   90.00
_cell.angle_gamma   90.00
#
_symmetry.space_group_name_H-M   'P 1'
#
loop_
_entity.id
_entity.type
_entity.pdbx_description
1 polymer ?
#
loop_
_entity_poly.entity_id
_entity_poly.type
_entity_poly.pdbx_seq_one_letter_code
_entity_poly.pdbx_strand_id
1 'polypeptide(L)'
;MLKLVDWIGSSYKDFRAFPDEVQDHMGYALHKAQTGAKHEDAKPLKGFGGAGVLEIVSDHVGDTYRAVYTVKFATAIYVLHAFQKKSKTGIKTPASDLELIARRLKVAEADYVAKLAKGKKS
;
A
#
# COMPACT_ATOMS: atom_id res chain seq x y z
N MET A 1 6.83 -11.41 -15.56
CA MET A 1 7.61 -10.20 -15.20
C MET A 1 7.07 -9.60 -13.91
N LEU A 2 7.93 -9.28 -12.97
CA LEU A 2 7.50 -8.68 -11.72
C LEU A 2 7.12 -7.22 -11.93
N LYS A 3 6.02 -6.81 -11.29
CA LYS A 3 5.63 -5.40 -11.27
C LYS A 3 6.61 -4.64 -10.38
N LEU A 4 6.82 -3.37 -10.69
CA LEU A 4 7.65 -2.50 -9.86
C LEU A 4 6.87 -2.03 -8.64
N VAL A 5 7.56 -1.84 -7.52
CA VAL A 5 6.95 -1.24 -6.33
C VAL A 5 7.38 0.21 -6.26
N ASP A 6 6.42 1.11 -6.27
CA ASP A 6 6.63 2.54 -6.10
C ASP A 6 6.01 2.99 -4.78
N TRP A 7 6.61 3.99 -4.17
CA TRP A 7 6.19 4.49 -2.85
C TRP A 7 5.77 5.95 -2.97
N ILE A 8 4.58 6.26 -2.47
CA ILE A 8 4.03 7.62 -2.54
C ILE A 8 4.28 8.36 -1.23
N GLY A 9 4.70 9.61 -1.35
CA GLY A 9 4.91 10.48 -0.19
C GLY A 9 5.91 9.88 0.79
N SER A 10 5.58 9.88 2.08
CA SER A 10 6.43 9.35 3.13
C SER A 10 6.29 7.85 3.36
N SER A 11 5.53 7.14 2.52
CA SER A 11 5.19 5.74 2.79
C SER A 11 6.41 4.82 2.96
N TYR A 12 7.47 5.03 2.18
CA TYR A 12 8.68 4.20 2.31
C TYR A 12 9.41 4.48 3.63
N LYS A 13 9.59 5.76 3.94
CA LYS A 13 10.23 6.17 5.19
C LYS A 13 9.48 5.62 6.39
N ASP A 14 8.15 5.72 6.36
CA ASP A 14 7.31 5.24 7.45
C ASP A 14 7.38 3.72 7.58
N PHE A 15 7.35 3.02 6.46
CA PHE A 15 7.49 1.57 6.43
C PHE A 15 8.84 1.11 7.00
N ARG A 16 9.92 1.81 6.65
CA ARG A 16 11.26 1.44 7.12
C ARG A 16 11.46 1.66 8.61
N ALA A 17 10.58 2.44 9.24
CA ALA A 17 10.62 2.65 10.69
C ALA A 17 9.92 1.53 11.47
N PHE A 18 9.24 0.62 10.79
CA PHE A 18 8.55 -0.51 11.45
C PHE A 18 9.55 -1.56 11.94
N PRO A 19 9.14 -2.40 12.92
CA PRO A 19 9.98 -3.53 13.32
C PRO A 19 10.30 -4.46 12.15
N ASP A 20 11.44 -5.11 12.18
CA ASP A 20 11.89 -5.97 11.08
C ASP A 20 10.87 -7.05 10.73
N GLU A 21 10.26 -7.67 11.74
CA GLU A 21 9.26 -8.71 11.49
C GLU A 21 8.04 -8.17 10.74
N VAL A 22 7.63 -6.93 11.06
CA VAL A 22 6.53 -6.27 10.37
C VAL A 22 6.92 -5.97 8.93
N GLN A 23 8.14 -5.47 8.71
CA GLN A 23 8.63 -5.21 7.36
C GLN A 23 8.69 -6.49 6.53
N ASP A 24 9.11 -7.60 7.13
CA ASP A 24 9.18 -8.88 6.43
C ASP A 24 7.78 -9.35 6.02
N HIS A 25 6.81 -9.25 6.92
CA HIS A 25 5.43 -9.65 6.65
C HIS A 25 4.84 -8.83 5.51
N MET A 26 4.96 -7.51 5.60
CA MET A 26 4.42 -6.60 4.59
C MET A 26 5.19 -6.70 3.27
N GLY A 27 6.51 -6.86 3.35
CA GLY A 27 7.35 -7.03 2.17
C GLY A 27 6.97 -8.27 1.38
N TYR A 28 6.63 -9.35 2.09
CA TYR A 28 6.19 -10.58 1.43
C TYR A 28 4.84 -10.36 0.72
N ALA A 29 3.93 -9.62 1.37
CA ALA A 29 2.65 -9.29 0.74
C ALA A 29 2.84 -8.46 -0.53
N LEU A 30 3.75 -7.49 -0.50
CA LEU A 30 4.07 -6.70 -1.67
C LEU A 30 4.71 -7.55 -2.77
N HIS A 31 5.58 -8.47 -2.40
CA HIS A 31 6.20 -9.38 -3.36
C HIS A 31 5.14 -10.25 -4.06
N LYS A 32 4.18 -10.77 -3.30
CA LYS A 32 3.08 -11.53 -3.91
C LYS A 32 2.28 -10.66 -4.88
N ALA A 33 2.02 -9.40 -4.51
CA ALA A 33 1.33 -8.47 -5.40
C ALA A 33 2.12 -8.25 -6.69
N GLN A 34 3.45 -8.18 -6.59
CA GLN A 34 4.31 -8.02 -7.78
C GLN A 34 4.17 -9.19 -8.74
N THR A 35 3.87 -10.38 -8.24
CA THR A 35 3.69 -11.57 -9.09
C THR A 35 2.27 -11.70 -9.65
N GLY A 36 1.38 -10.77 -9.30
CA GLY A 36 -0.01 -10.85 -9.70
C GLY A 36 -0.88 -11.63 -8.71
N ALA A 37 -0.31 -12.13 -7.63
CA ALA A 37 -1.03 -12.84 -6.58
C ALA A 37 -1.44 -11.89 -5.46
N LYS A 38 -2.16 -12.39 -4.49
CA LYS A 38 -2.59 -11.63 -3.31
C LYS A 38 -2.22 -12.42 -2.06
N HIS A 39 -1.61 -11.74 -1.10
CA HIS A 39 -1.32 -12.35 0.19
C HIS A 39 -2.65 -12.62 0.92
N GLU A 40 -2.72 -13.74 1.63
CA GLU A 40 -3.95 -14.13 2.34
C GLU A 40 -4.37 -13.11 3.40
N ASP A 41 -3.42 -12.36 3.96
CA ASP A 41 -3.70 -11.33 4.96
C ASP A 41 -4.07 -9.98 4.34
N ALA A 42 -3.96 -9.82 3.02
CA ALA A 42 -4.32 -8.59 2.35
C ALA A 42 -5.81 -8.57 2.06
N LYS A 43 -6.48 -7.48 2.42
CA LYS A 43 -7.93 -7.34 2.26
C LYS A 43 -8.26 -6.01 1.59
N PRO A 44 -9.34 -5.96 0.82
CA PRO A 44 -9.78 -4.68 0.24
C PRO A 44 -10.05 -3.66 1.34
N LEU A 45 -9.58 -2.44 1.13
CA LEU A 45 -9.85 -1.35 2.05
C LEU A 45 -11.23 -0.76 1.75
N LYS A 46 -12.07 -0.63 2.77
CA LYS A 46 -13.40 -0.06 2.61
C LYS A 46 -13.34 1.38 2.13
N GLY A 47 -14.25 1.76 1.26
CA GLY A 47 -14.34 3.12 0.73
C GLY A 47 -13.63 3.32 -0.60
N PHE A 48 -12.97 2.29 -1.12
CA PHE A 48 -12.23 2.37 -2.38
C PHE A 48 -12.70 1.32 -3.38
N GLY A 49 -13.99 1.07 -3.40
CA GLY A 49 -14.57 0.02 -4.24
C GLY A 49 -14.10 0.09 -5.68
N GLY A 50 -13.60 -1.01 -6.20
CA GLY A 50 -13.14 -1.12 -7.58
C GLY A 50 -11.78 -0.51 -7.89
N ALA A 51 -11.14 0.17 -6.94
CA ALA A 51 -9.85 0.83 -7.17
C ALA A 51 -8.65 -0.07 -6.88
N GLY A 52 -8.86 -1.33 -6.53
CA GLY A 52 -7.77 -2.26 -6.25
C GLY A 52 -6.92 -1.88 -5.06
N VAL A 53 -7.48 -1.16 -4.09
CA VAL A 53 -6.75 -0.74 -2.90
C VAL A 53 -6.88 -1.80 -1.82
N LEU A 54 -5.74 -2.30 -1.37
CA LEU A 54 -5.66 -3.35 -0.37
C LEU A 54 -4.94 -2.87 0.87
N GLU A 55 -5.27 -3.48 1.99
CA GLU A 55 -4.65 -3.21 3.27
C GLU A 55 -4.07 -4.51 3.82
N ILE A 56 -2.86 -4.43 4.38
CA ILE A 56 -2.28 -5.55 5.13
C ILE A 56 -2.02 -5.07 6.55
N VAL A 57 -2.49 -5.86 7.52
CA VAL A 57 -2.37 -5.55 8.95
C VAL A 57 -1.36 -6.52 9.56
N SER A 58 -0.43 -6.00 10.33
CA SER A 58 0.58 -6.81 11.00
C SER A 58 0.65 -6.42 12.47
N ASP A 59 0.41 -7.39 13.34
CA ASP A 59 0.49 -7.20 14.79
C ASP A 59 1.88 -7.58 15.28
N HIS A 60 2.44 -6.78 16.19
CA HIS A 60 3.75 -7.03 16.73
C HIS A 60 3.85 -6.45 18.14
N VAL A 61 4.05 -7.30 19.13
CA VAL A 61 4.24 -6.93 20.54
C VAL A 61 3.20 -5.92 21.03
N GLY A 62 1.92 -6.24 20.77
CA GLY A 62 0.80 -5.40 21.24
C GLY A 62 0.46 -4.21 20.37
N ASP A 63 1.29 -3.92 19.36
CA ASP A 63 1.05 -2.82 18.43
C ASP A 63 0.53 -3.35 17.10
N THR A 64 -0.23 -2.52 16.41
CA THR A 64 -0.79 -2.86 15.10
C THR A 64 -0.25 -1.91 14.04
N TYR A 65 0.31 -2.50 12.99
CA TYR A 65 0.89 -1.76 11.86
C TYR A 65 0.07 -2.05 10.62
N ARG A 66 -0.10 -1.04 9.77
CA ARG A 66 -0.87 -1.18 8.53
C ARG A 66 -0.09 -0.63 7.36
N ALA A 67 -0.21 -1.30 6.23
CA ALA A 67 0.27 -0.80 4.94
C ALA A 67 -0.88 -0.88 3.96
N VAL A 68 -1.03 0.18 3.17
CA VAL A 68 -2.09 0.29 2.16
C VAL A 68 -1.41 0.45 0.81
N TYR A 69 -1.81 -0.37 -0.16
CA TYR A 69 -1.23 -0.34 -1.50
C TYR A 69 -2.31 -0.62 -2.53
N THR A 70 -2.02 -0.29 -3.77
CA THR A 70 -2.97 -0.55 -4.86
C THR A 70 -2.35 -1.47 -5.90
N VAL A 71 -3.16 -2.39 -6.39
CA VAL A 71 -2.80 -3.36 -7.44
C VAL A 71 -3.52 -3.05 -8.75
N LYS A 72 -4.14 -1.85 -8.84
CA LYS A 72 -4.98 -1.53 -10.01
C LYS A 72 -4.18 -1.35 -11.31
N PHE A 73 -2.89 -1.11 -11.22
CA PHE A 73 -2.06 -0.82 -12.40
C PHE A 73 -1.40 -2.08 -12.94
N ALA A 74 -1.29 -2.17 -14.26
CA ALA A 74 -0.80 -3.39 -14.91
C ALA A 74 0.66 -3.70 -14.60
N THR A 75 1.51 -2.67 -14.46
CA THR A 75 2.96 -2.87 -14.34
C THR A 75 3.57 -2.35 -13.05
N ALA A 76 2.78 -1.81 -12.15
CA ALA A 76 3.29 -1.21 -10.91
C ALA A 76 2.35 -1.44 -9.73
N ILE A 77 2.96 -1.62 -8.56
CA ILE A 77 2.28 -1.63 -7.28
C ILE A 77 2.67 -0.30 -6.61
N TYR A 78 1.69 0.46 -6.14
CA TYR A 78 1.96 1.70 -5.43
C TYR A 78 1.60 1.55 -3.96
N VAL A 79 2.58 1.78 -3.09
CA VAL A 79 2.32 1.83 -1.65
C VAL A 79 1.87 3.25 -1.32
N LEU A 80 0.66 3.38 -0.81
CA LEU A 80 0.03 4.67 -0.57
C LEU A 80 0.26 5.18 0.84
N HIS A 81 0.31 4.29 1.83
CA HIS A 81 0.43 4.69 3.22
C HIS A 81 0.95 3.53 4.06
N ALA A 82 1.74 3.85 5.06
CA ALA A 82 2.21 2.88 6.06
C ALA A 82 2.16 3.59 7.40
N PHE A 83 1.44 3.01 8.35
CA PHE A 83 1.23 3.68 9.63
C PHE A 83 0.98 2.69 10.76
N GLN A 84 1.28 3.14 11.99
CA GLN A 84 0.99 2.38 13.18
C GLN A 84 -0.33 2.87 13.74
N LYS A 85 -1.24 1.93 13.99
CA LYS A 85 -2.53 2.27 14.60
C LYS A 85 -2.34 2.24 16.11
N LYS A 86 -2.49 3.40 16.72
CA LYS A 86 -2.29 3.55 18.17
C LYS A 86 -3.56 3.28 18.99
N SER A 87 -4.71 3.27 18.35
CA SER A 87 -5.98 3.04 19.05
C SER A 87 -6.19 1.55 19.30
N LYS A 88 -6.42 1.19 20.54
CA LYS A 88 -6.71 -0.20 20.91
C LYS A 88 -8.16 -0.57 20.64
N THR A 89 -9.01 0.40 20.33
CA THR A 89 -10.42 0.17 20.09
C THR A 89 -10.74 0.41 18.63
N GLY A 90 -11.38 -0.58 18.02
CA GLY A 90 -11.83 -0.45 16.66
C GLY A 90 -10.80 -0.91 15.63
N ILE A 91 -11.33 -1.54 14.60
CA ILE A 91 -10.56 -2.09 13.49
C ILE A 91 -10.55 -1.16 12.28
N LYS A 92 -11.27 -0.03 12.38
CA LYS A 92 -11.43 0.89 11.25
C LYS A 92 -10.20 1.78 11.09
N THR A 93 -9.84 2.03 9.85
CA THR A 93 -8.82 3.02 9.51
C THR A 93 -9.40 4.42 9.80
N PRO A 94 -8.67 5.27 10.53
CA PRO A 94 -9.16 6.62 10.83
C PRO A 94 -9.45 7.44 9.57
N ALA A 95 -10.41 8.36 9.66
CA ALA A 95 -10.83 9.18 8.53
C ALA A 95 -9.68 9.99 7.93
N SER A 96 -8.79 10.53 8.78
CA SER A 96 -7.63 11.29 8.30
C SER A 96 -6.69 10.43 7.45
N ASP A 97 -6.51 9.17 7.83
CA ASP A 97 -5.69 8.25 7.05
C ASP A 97 -6.38 7.89 5.73
N LEU A 98 -7.71 7.71 5.75
CA LEU A 98 -8.47 7.43 4.54
C LEU A 98 -8.38 8.59 3.54
N GLU A 99 -8.44 9.83 4.03
CA GLU A 99 -8.29 11.01 3.19
C GLU A 99 -6.91 11.09 2.58
N LEU A 100 -5.88 10.81 3.37
CA LEU A 100 -4.50 10.79 2.88
C LEU A 100 -4.32 9.72 1.81
N ILE A 101 -4.86 8.53 2.04
CA ILE A 101 -4.80 7.44 1.08
C ILE A 101 -5.48 7.84 -0.23
N ALA A 102 -6.66 8.48 -0.15
CA ALA A 102 -7.38 8.92 -1.34
C ALA A 102 -6.56 9.93 -2.16
N ARG A 103 -5.92 10.90 -1.49
CA ARG A 103 -5.06 11.87 -2.16
C ARG A 103 -3.87 11.19 -2.82
N ARG A 104 -3.24 10.26 -2.12
CA ARG A 104 -2.06 9.56 -2.63
C ARG A 104 -2.42 8.60 -3.77
N LEU A 105 -3.63 8.06 -3.77
CA LEU A 105 -4.11 7.27 -4.90
C LEU A 105 -4.16 8.11 -6.17
N LYS A 106 -4.63 9.34 -6.08
CA LYS A 106 -4.64 10.26 -7.23
C LYS A 106 -3.23 10.58 -7.69
N VAL A 107 -2.30 10.77 -6.75
CA VAL A 107 -0.89 10.99 -7.11
C VAL A 107 -0.32 9.77 -7.83
N ALA A 108 -0.63 8.58 -7.34
CA ALA A 108 -0.18 7.34 -7.98
C ALA A 108 -0.74 7.19 -9.38
N GLU A 109 -2.02 7.51 -9.59
CA GLU A 109 -2.63 7.47 -10.92
C GLU A 109 -1.94 8.41 -11.89
N ALA A 110 -1.66 9.63 -11.47
CA ALA A 110 -0.95 10.61 -12.30
C ALA A 110 0.48 10.17 -12.59
N ASP A 111 1.17 9.62 -11.60
CA ASP A 111 2.54 9.13 -11.76
C ASP A 111 2.59 7.98 -12.77
N TYR A 112 1.65 7.06 -12.67
CA TYR A 112 1.60 5.91 -13.56
C TYR A 112 1.35 6.34 -15.01
N VAL A 113 0.41 7.26 -15.22
CA VAL A 113 0.12 7.79 -16.55
C VAL A 113 1.34 8.48 -17.13
N ALA A 114 2.05 9.28 -16.32
CA ALA A 114 3.26 9.97 -16.77
C ALA A 114 4.35 8.98 -17.16
N LYS A 115 4.54 7.91 -16.40
CA LYS A 115 5.52 6.88 -16.71
C LYS A 115 5.19 6.10 -17.97
N LEU A 116 3.92 5.82 -18.21
CA LEU A 116 3.47 5.17 -19.44
C LEU A 116 3.74 6.06 -20.65
N ALA A 117 3.48 7.37 -20.53
CA ALA A 117 3.72 8.31 -21.62
C ALA A 117 5.21 8.37 -21.96
N LYS A 118 6.08 8.35 -20.94
CA LYS A 118 7.54 8.32 -21.16
C LYS A 118 7.97 7.04 -21.85
N GLY A 119 7.41 5.91 -21.44
CA GLY A 119 7.75 4.62 -22.03
C GLY A 119 7.35 4.50 -23.48
N LYS A 120 6.36 5.27 -23.93
CA LYS A 120 5.93 5.27 -25.34
C LYS A 120 6.76 6.17 -26.24
N LYS A 121 7.60 7.01 -25.66
CA LYS A 121 8.51 7.85 -26.40
C LYS A 121 9.84 7.13 -26.59
N SER A 122 9.90 6.33 -27.55
CA SER A 122 11.14 5.66 -27.90
C SER A 122 11.85 6.39 -29.03
#